data_8918c3510c8731daee51440be79c0904
#
_entry.id   8918c3510c8731daee51440be79c0904
#
_cell.length_a   1.000
_cell.length_b   1.000
_cell.length_c   1.000
_cell.angle_alpha   90.00
_cell.angle_beta   90.00
_cell.angle_gamma   90.00
#
_symmetry.space_group_name_H-M   'P 1'
#
loop_
_entity.id
_entity.type
_entity.pdbx_description
1 polymer ?
#
loop_
_entity_poly.entity_id
_entity_poly.type
_entity_poly.pdbx_seq_one_letter_code
_entity_poly.pdbx_strand_id
1 'polypeptide(L)'
;MKRTISKLILLAATLMLGGCTTPNFKPVTNIPADKALVYLYRKYNYIGSGAAHKIYANQKPVTLLYTSNYYPYLTGPGHITFTLKSVLIGEEHLFDFMIPKSTVAEIDFEAGRTYYLSFDIASNFALTPKYILRDDETGSREIVKCRLAECLETNLVSK
;
A
#
# COMPACT_ATOMS: atom_id res chain seq x y z
N MET A 1 16.03 -36.81 40.03
CA MET A 1 16.66 -36.02 38.96
C MET A 1 15.91 -36.02 37.64
N LYS A 2 15.37 -37.13 37.11
CA LYS A 2 14.64 -37.14 35.79
C LYS A 2 13.36 -36.30 35.75
N ARG A 3 12.60 -36.15 36.85
CA ARG A 3 11.36 -35.36 36.91
C ARG A 3 11.54 -33.85 36.88
N THR A 4 12.68 -33.35 37.38
CA THR A 4 13.03 -31.90 37.40
C THR A 4 13.46 -31.41 36.02
N ILE A 5 14.18 -32.22 35.27
CA ILE A 5 14.65 -31.92 33.91
C ILE A 5 13.46 -31.82 32.94
N SER A 6 12.45 -32.69 33.07
CA SER A 6 11.25 -32.69 32.22
C SER A 6 10.41 -31.43 32.43
N LYS A 7 10.31 -30.91 33.68
CA LYS A 7 9.59 -29.66 33.96
C LYS A 7 10.33 -28.41 33.43
N LEU A 8 11.67 -28.43 33.43
CA LEU A 8 12.48 -27.35 32.89
C LEU A 8 12.37 -27.23 31.36
N ILE A 9 12.32 -28.39 30.68
CA ILE A 9 12.15 -28.44 29.21
C ILE A 9 10.76 -27.97 28.83
N LEU A 10 9.72 -28.28 29.59
CA LEU A 10 8.35 -27.82 29.31
C LEU A 10 8.20 -26.31 29.50
N LEU A 11 8.90 -25.73 30.51
CA LEU A 11 8.87 -24.27 30.75
C LEU A 11 9.65 -23.50 29.70
N ALA A 12 10.74 -24.06 29.15
CA ALA A 12 11.51 -23.44 28.06
C ALA A 12 10.75 -23.43 26.72
N ALA A 13 9.92 -24.44 26.46
CA ALA A 13 9.13 -24.54 25.23
C ALA A 13 7.98 -23.50 25.15
N THR A 14 7.47 -23.03 26.29
CA THR A 14 6.39 -22.04 26.34
C THR A 14 6.86 -20.58 26.10
N LEU A 15 8.16 -20.29 26.22
CA LEU A 15 8.70 -18.94 25.99
C LEU A 15 8.94 -18.58 24.52
N MET A 16 8.83 -19.55 23.59
CA MET A 16 9.11 -19.33 22.16
C MET A 16 7.88 -18.92 21.33
N LEU A 17 6.69 -18.80 21.93
CA LEU A 17 5.45 -18.48 21.20
C LEU A 17 5.10 -16.97 21.18
N GLY A 18 5.94 -16.13 21.73
CA GLY A 18 5.78 -14.68 21.66
C GLY A 18 6.37 -14.08 20.37
N GLY A 19 5.93 -14.55 19.21
CA GLY A 19 6.21 -13.87 17.95
C GLY A 19 5.49 -12.53 17.96
N CYS A 20 6.13 -11.46 18.45
CA CYS A 20 5.68 -10.08 18.24
C CYS A 20 5.69 -9.81 16.73
N THR A 21 4.56 -10.01 16.07
CA THR A 21 4.34 -9.47 14.74
C THR A 21 4.29 -7.96 14.89
N THR A 22 5.40 -7.28 14.66
CA THR A 22 5.41 -5.81 14.57
C THR A 22 4.39 -5.41 13.49
N PRO A 23 3.40 -4.57 13.82
CA PRO A 23 2.46 -4.12 12.82
C PRO A 23 3.22 -3.43 11.69
N ASN A 24 3.04 -3.89 10.47
CA ASN A 24 3.70 -3.32 9.30
C ASN A 24 3.19 -1.89 9.00
N PHE A 25 1.98 -1.59 9.41
CA PHE A 25 1.33 -0.29 9.22
C PHE A 25 1.62 0.65 10.38
N LYS A 26 2.05 1.87 10.04
CA LYS A 26 2.25 2.96 11.00
C LYS A 26 1.31 4.12 10.60
N PRO A 27 0.27 4.40 11.39
CA PRO A 27 -0.63 5.51 11.10
C PRO A 27 0.09 6.85 11.24
N VAL A 28 -0.24 7.80 10.36
CA VAL A 28 0.18 9.19 10.49
C VAL A 28 -0.65 9.83 11.60
N THR A 29 0.01 10.36 12.63
CA THR A 29 -0.67 10.93 13.82
C THR A 29 -0.82 12.45 13.74
N ASN A 30 0.07 13.14 13.02
CA ASN A 30 0.06 14.60 12.90
C ASN A 30 -0.37 15.00 11.50
N ILE A 31 -1.68 15.17 11.30
CA ILE A 31 -2.24 15.64 10.03
C ILE A 31 -2.54 17.14 10.21
N PRO A 32 -1.94 18.04 9.38
CA PRO A 32 -2.28 19.46 9.41
C PRO A 32 -3.78 19.66 9.14
N ALA A 33 -4.41 20.59 9.85
CA ALA A 33 -5.86 20.82 9.76
C ALA A 33 -6.32 21.29 8.36
N ASP A 34 -5.41 21.86 7.58
CA ASP A 34 -5.64 22.31 6.20
C ASP A 34 -5.36 21.23 5.15
N LYS A 35 -5.02 20.00 5.58
CA LYS A 35 -4.67 18.88 4.70
C LYS A 35 -5.65 17.71 4.83
N ALA A 36 -5.79 16.95 3.76
CA ALA A 36 -6.35 15.61 3.75
C ALA A 36 -5.21 14.57 3.76
N LEU A 37 -5.42 13.47 4.46
CA LEU A 37 -4.54 12.31 4.39
C LEU A 37 -5.18 11.25 3.50
N VAL A 38 -4.47 10.81 2.48
CA VAL A 38 -4.91 9.74 1.58
C VAL A 38 -3.95 8.56 1.73
N TYR A 39 -4.42 7.46 2.27
CA TYR A 39 -3.67 6.22 2.24
C TYR A 39 -3.87 5.54 0.89
N LEU A 40 -2.82 5.59 0.05
CA LEU A 40 -2.74 4.85 -1.20
C LEU A 40 -2.23 3.45 -0.86
N TYR A 41 -2.97 2.37 -1.12
CA TYR A 41 -2.49 1.04 -0.73
C TYR A 41 -2.94 -0.05 -1.69
N ARG A 42 -2.15 -1.12 -1.74
CA ARG A 42 -2.43 -2.32 -2.50
C ARG A 42 -2.37 -3.52 -1.58
N LYS A 43 -3.49 -4.23 -1.45
CA LYS A 43 -3.53 -5.49 -0.69
C LYS A 43 -2.68 -6.57 -1.36
N TYR A 44 -2.37 -7.60 -0.58
CA TYR A 44 -1.83 -8.82 -1.18
C TYR A 44 -2.85 -9.41 -2.16
N ASN A 45 -2.42 -9.64 -3.38
CA ASN A 45 -3.15 -10.39 -4.38
C ASN A 45 -2.13 -11.22 -5.15
N TYR A 46 -2.38 -12.53 -5.27
CA TYR A 46 -1.52 -13.42 -6.03
C TYR A 46 -1.51 -13.04 -7.52
N ILE A 47 -2.70 -12.71 -8.07
CA ILE A 47 -2.83 -12.25 -9.45
C ILE A 47 -2.20 -10.85 -9.57
N GLY A 48 -1.20 -10.72 -10.45
CA GLY A 48 -0.49 -9.48 -10.67
C GLY A 48 0.54 -9.13 -9.58
N SER A 49 0.93 -10.07 -8.71
CA SER A 49 1.97 -9.84 -7.69
C SER A 49 3.33 -9.46 -8.28
N GLY A 50 3.62 -9.87 -9.52
CA GLY A 50 4.82 -9.50 -10.27
C GLY A 50 4.78 -8.11 -10.92
N ALA A 51 3.68 -7.36 -10.78
CA ALA A 51 3.57 -6.00 -11.28
C ALA A 51 3.67 -4.97 -10.15
N ALA A 52 4.39 -3.88 -10.39
CA ALA A 52 4.35 -2.69 -9.57
C ALA A 52 3.44 -1.62 -10.21
N HIS A 53 2.95 -0.69 -9.42
CA HIS A 53 2.11 0.41 -9.88
C HIS A 53 2.75 1.74 -9.54
N LYS A 54 3.16 2.48 -10.56
CA LYS A 54 3.54 3.89 -10.44
C LYS A 54 2.27 4.73 -10.27
N ILE A 55 2.17 5.46 -9.15
CA ILE A 55 1.07 6.35 -8.85
C ILE A 55 1.49 7.78 -9.09
N TYR A 56 0.65 8.52 -9.80
CA TYR A 56 0.79 9.94 -10.04
C TYR A 56 -0.42 10.67 -9.46
N ALA A 57 -0.21 11.83 -8.84
CA ALA A 57 -1.25 12.76 -8.44
C ALA A 57 -1.07 14.05 -9.24
N ASN A 58 -2.11 14.47 -9.98
CA ASN A 58 -2.04 15.62 -10.88
C ASN A 58 -0.78 15.60 -11.76
N GLN A 59 -0.48 14.44 -12.38
CA GLN A 59 0.68 14.17 -13.25
C GLN A 59 2.05 14.14 -12.54
N LYS A 60 2.14 14.43 -11.23
CA LYS A 60 3.40 14.32 -10.47
C LYS A 60 3.54 12.91 -9.92
N PRO A 61 4.74 12.29 -10.02
CA PRO A 61 4.97 10.97 -9.45
C PRO A 61 4.92 11.04 -7.92
N VAL A 62 4.22 10.09 -7.30
CA VAL A 62 4.04 10.02 -5.84
C VAL A 62 4.78 8.84 -5.27
N THR A 63 4.47 7.64 -5.75
CA THR A 63 5.03 6.41 -5.18
C THR A 63 4.99 5.25 -6.16
N LEU A 64 5.73 4.20 -5.84
CA LEU A 64 5.69 2.91 -6.50
C LEU A 64 5.11 1.87 -5.53
N LEU A 65 3.92 1.35 -5.83
CA LEU A 65 3.25 0.36 -4.99
C LEU A 65 3.45 -1.06 -5.55
N TYR A 66 4.13 -1.89 -4.77
CA TYR A 66 4.12 -3.34 -4.92
C TYR A 66 2.91 -3.94 -4.19
N THR A 67 2.69 -5.24 -4.37
CA THR A 67 1.70 -5.97 -3.54
C THR A 67 2.03 -5.84 -2.06
N SER A 68 1.02 -5.69 -1.21
CA SER A 68 1.14 -5.45 0.24
C SER A 68 1.90 -4.17 0.62
N ASN A 69 1.84 -3.13 -0.19
CA ASN A 69 2.40 -1.82 0.15
C ASN A 69 1.32 -0.77 0.41
N TYR A 70 1.68 0.26 1.19
CA TYR A 70 0.91 1.49 1.35
C TYR A 70 1.82 2.71 1.31
N TYR A 71 1.24 3.86 0.96
CA TYR A 71 1.89 5.17 0.99
C TYR A 71 0.92 6.22 1.55
N PRO A 72 1.31 6.98 2.59
CA PRO A 72 0.52 8.11 3.09
C PRO A 72 0.79 9.35 2.24
N TYR A 73 -0.21 9.82 1.53
CA TYR A 73 -0.15 11.02 0.71
C TYR A 73 -0.93 12.16 1.37
N LEU A 74 -0.24 13.27 1.67
CA LEU A 74 -0.85 14.49 2.20
C LEU A 74 -1.14 15.45 1.05
N THR A 75 -2.38 15.93 0.98
CA THR A 75 -2.79 16.90 -0.03
C THR A 75 -3.63 18.03 0.57
N GLY A 76 -3.73 19.18 -0.12
CA GLY A 76 -4.76 20.15 0.16
C GLY A 76 -6.16 19.63 -0.17
N PRO A 77 -7.23 20.29 0.30
CA PRO A 77 -8.58 20.00 -0.16
C PRO A 77 -8.74 20.32 -1.64
N GLY A 78 -9.72 19.68 -2.28
CA GLY A 78 -10.05 19.89 -3.68
C GLY A 78 -9.85 18.64 -4.53
N HIS A 79 -9.93 18.84 -5.84
CA HIS A 79 -9.93 17.78 -6.84
C HIS A 79 -8.52 17.27 -7.14
N ILE A 80 -8.32 15.96 -7.05
CA ILE A 80 -7.07 15.28 -7.40
C ILE A 80 -7.34 14.19 -8.43
N THR A 81 -6.58 14.22 -9.51
CA THR A 81 -6.55 13.16 -10.51
C THR A 81 -5.41 12.20 -10.21
N PHE A 82 -5.73 10.99 -9.78
CA PHE A 82 -4.74 9.92 -9.66
C PHE A 82 -4.64 9.13 -10.95
N THR A 83 -3.42 8.98 -11.45
CA THR A 83 -3.11 8.12 -12.59
C THR A 83 -2.23 6.96 -12.12
N LEU A 84 -2.64 5.76 -12.45
CA LEU A 84 -1.90 4.53 -12.18
C LEU A 84 -1.31 4.02 -13.48
N LYS A 85 0.00 3.75 -13.49
CA LYS A 85 0.71 3.06 -14.58
C LYS A 85 1.29 1.76 -14.03
N SER A 86 0.87 0.64 -14.59
CA SER A 86 1.44 -0.66 -14.23
C SER A 86 2.81 -0.84 -14.89
N VAL A 87 3.76 -1.40 -14.12
CA VAL A 87 5.12 -1.72 -14.57
C VAL A 87 5.39 -3.16 -14.18
N LEU A 88 5.81 -3.99 -15.13
CA LEU A 88 6.28 -5.35 -14.82
C LEU A 88 7.66 -5.30 -14.18
N ILE A 89 7.85 -6.14 -13.16
CA ILE A 89 9.13 -6.27 -12.47
C ILE A 89 9.99 -7.23 -13.31
N GLY A 90 11.12 -6.71 -13.83
CA GLY A 90 12.17 -7.56 -14.41
C GLY A 90 12.37 -7.48 -15.93
N GLU A 91 11.36 -7.13 -16.73
CA GLU A 91 11.52 -6.94 -18.18
C GLU A 91 10.55 -5.87 -18.71
N GLU A 92 11.08 -4.72 -19.06
CA GLU A 92 10.30 -3.52 -19.36
C GLU A 92 9.50 -3.57 -20.68
N HIS A 93 9.68 -4.58 -21.54
CA HIS A 93 9.16 -4.51 -22.92
C HIS A 93 8.37 -5.72 -23.44
N LEU A 94 8.48 -6.90 -22.84
CA LEU A 94 7.94 -8.11 -23.47
C LEU A 94 6.42 -8.28 -23.36
N PHE A 95 5.77 -7.64 -22.38
CA PHE A 95 4.33 -7.78 -22.11
C PHE A 95 3.56 -6.46 -22.05
N ASP A 96 4.16 -5.38 -22.55
CA ASP A 96 3.58 -4.02 -22.51
C ASP A 96 2.21 -3.92 -23.23
N PHE A 97 1.91 -4.86 -24.13
CA PHE A 97 0.64 -4.95 -24.82
C PHE A 97 -0.51 -5.59 -24.01
N MET A 98 -0.17 -6.33 -22.94
CA MET A 98 -1.17 -7.04 -22.12
C MET A 98 -1.67 -6.22 -20.92
N ILE A 99 -0.97 -5.12 -20.58
CA ILE A 99 -1.32 -4.30 -19.42
C ILE A 99 -1.93 -2.98 -19.92
N PRO A 100 -3.14 -2.61 -19.49
CA PRO A 100 -3.71 -1.30 -19.79
C PRO A 100 -2.74 -0.20 -19.36
N LYS A 101 -2.42 0.71 -20.27
CA LYS A 101 -1.34 1.71 -20.10
C LYS A 101 -1.55 2.64 -18.92
N SER A 102 -2.80 2.91 -18.54
CA SER A 102 -3.10 3.72 -17.35
C SER A 102 -4.56 3.57 -16.92
N THR A 103 -4.80 3.74 -15.63
CA THR A 103 -6.15 3.90 -15.05
C THR A 103 -6.19 5.22 -14.30
N VAL A 104 -7.29 5.94 -14.42
CA VAL A 104 -7.48 7.27 -13.82
C VAL A 104 -8.59 7.20 -12.77
N ALA A 105 -8.40 7.88 -11.64
CA ALA A 105 -9.44 8.15 -10.66
C ALA A 105 -9.42 9.64 -10.31
N GLU A 106 -10.59 10.25 -10.29
CA GLU A 106 -10.82 11.64 -9.94
C GLU A 106 -11.58 11.69 -8.62
N ILE A 107 -11.02 12.32 -7.61
CA ILE A 107 -11.55 12.30 -6.25
C ILE A 107 -11.42 13.69 -5.64
N ASP A 108 -12.50 14.13 -5.00
CA ASP A 108 -12.51 15.36 -4.22
C ASP A 108 -12.20 15.07 -2.75
N PHE A 109 -11.25 15.81 -2.19
CA PHE A 109 -10.81 15.66 -0.80
C PHE A 109 -11.18 16.88 0.02
N GLU A 110 -11.60 16.63 1.26
CA GLU A 110 -11.88 17.64 2.28
C GLU A 110 -10.74 17.71 3.29
N ALA A 111 -10.38 18.91 3.73
CA ALA A 111 -9.38 19.10 4.77
C ALA A 111 -9.79 18.42 6.09
N GLY A 112 -8.82 17.96 6.86
CA GLY A 112 -9.02 17.29 8.15
C GLY A 112 -9.53 15.86 8.05
N ARG A 113 -9.71 15.31 6.85
CA ARG A 113 -10.22 13.94 6.66
C ARG A 113 -9.13 12.96 6.23
N THR A 114 -9.36 11.69 6.58
CA THR A 114 -8.54 10.56 6.11
C THR A 114 -9.33 9.77 5.07
N TYR A 115 -8.65 9.33 4.03
CA TYR A 115 -9.22 8.55 2.93
C TYR A 115 -8.38 7.30 2.69
N TYR A 116 -9.04 6.23 2.27
CA TYR A 116 -8.41 4.96 1.95
C TYR A 116 -8.64 4.62 0.48
N LEU A 117 -7.63 4.81 -0.36
CA LEU A 117 -7.69 4.51 -1.78
C LEU A 117 -6.94 3.21 -2.07
N SER A 118 -7.69 2.15 -2.27
CA SER A 118 -7.18 0.83 -2.58
C SER A 118 -6.94 0.68 -4.08
N PHE A 119 -5.83 0.04 -4.43
CA PHE A 119 -5.54 -0.40 -5.80
C PHE A 119 -5.67 -1.91 -5.87
N ASP A 120 -6.47 -2.38 -6.81
CA ASP A 120 -6.66 -3.81 -7.04
C ASP A 120 -6.57 -4.11 -8.54
N ILE A 121 -6.28 -5.36 -8.87
CA ILE A 121 -6.32 -5.84 -10.25
C ILE A 121 -7.62 -6.61 -10.40
N ALA A 122 -8.48 -6.18 -11.33
CA ALA A 122 -9.67 -6.95 -11.66
C ALA A 122 -9.24 -8.34 -12.16
N SER A 123 -9.88 -9.37 -11.66
CA SER A 123 -9.60 -10.78 -11.98
C SER A 123 -10.08 -11.20 -13.37
N ASN A 124 -10.18 -10.26 -14.31
CA ASN A 124 -10.46 -10.56 -15.71
C ASN A 124 -9.15 -10.78 -16.47
N PHE A 125 -9.23 -11.42 -17.63
CA PHE A 125 -8.08 -11.74 -18.49
C PHE A 125 -7.20 -10.52 -18.84
N ALA A 126 -7.71 -9.30 -18.68
CA ALA A 126 -7.02 -8.08 -19.08
C ALA A 126 -6.14 -7.45 -17.96
N LEU A 127 -6.04 -8.05 -16.77
CA LEU A 127 -5.25 -7.52 -15.63
C LEU A 127 -5.46 -6.01 -15.40
N THR A 128 -6.69 -5.51 -15.59
CA THR A 128 -7.02 -4.09 -15.53
C THR A 128 -6.91 -3.58 -14.10
N PRO A 129 -6.06 -2.60 -13.81
CA PRO A 129 -5.99 -2.00 -12.49
C PRO A 129 -7.30 -1.25 -12.18
N LYS A 130 -7.73 -1.34 -10.93
CA LYS A 130 -8.95 -0.70 -10.44
C LYS A 130 -8.68 0.08 -9.18
N TYR A 131 -9.20 1.32 -9.14
CA TYR A 131 -9.26 2.11 -7.92
C TYR A 131 -10.54 1.83 -7.15
N ILE A 132 -10.44 1.76 -5.84
CA ILE A 132 -11.59 1.58 -4.95
C ILE A 132 -11.39 2.49 -3.75
N LEU A 133 -12.23 3.52 -3.63
CA LEU A 133 -12.33 4.32 -2.41
C LEU A 133 -13.08 3.47 -1.37
N ARG A 134 -12.41 3.19 -0.25
CA ARG A 134 -12.95 2.39 0.84
C ARG A 134 -13.49 3.30 1.93
N ASP A 135 -14.53 2.82 2.63
CA ASP A 135 -14.94 3.39 3.90
C ASP A 135 -13.84 3.20 4.97
N ASP A 136 -13.91 3.98 6.06
CA ASP A 136 -12.87 4.01 7.10
C ASP A 136 -12.69 2.65 7.79
N GLU A 137 -13.77 1.91 8.03
CA GLU A 137 -13.72 0.61 8.69
C GLU A 137 -13.02 -0.42 7.80
N THR A 138 -13.41 -0.49 6.54
CA THR A 138 -12.81 -1.42 5.58
C THR A 138 -11.36 -1.06 5.30
N GLY A 139 -11.08 0.21 5.03
CA GLY A 139 -9.75 0.70 4.69
C GLY A 139 -8.74 0.49 5.82
N SER A 140 -9.12 0.85 7.05
CA SER A 140 -8.26 0.67 8.23
C SER A 140 -7.94 -0.81 8.50
N ARG A 141 -8.92 -1.70 8.34
CA ARG A 141 -8.73 -3.14 8.50
C ARG A 141 -7.83 -3.76 7.42
N GLU A 142 -7.93 -3.28 6.19
CA GLU A 142 -7.15 -3.80 5.07
C GLU A 142 -5.68 -3.36 5.12
N ILE A 143 -5.42 -2.10 5.45
CA ILE A 143 -4.09 -1.49 5.37
C ILE A 143 -3.10 -2.03 6.41
N VAL A 144 -3.57 -2.53 7.55
CA VAL A 144 -2.69 -3.04 8.64
C VAL A 144 -1.75 -4.15 8.19
N LYS A 145 -2.07 -4.84 7.09
CA LYS A 145 -1.26 -5.90 6.50
C LYS A 145 -0.24 -5.38 5.48
N CYS A 146 -0.25 -4.08 5.19
CA CYS A 146 0.63 -3.47 4.20
C CYS A 146 1.89 -2.89 4.85
N ARG A 147 2.97 -2.82 4.07
CA ARG A 147 4.26 -2.21 4.44
C ARG A 147 4.39 -0.85 3.76
N LEU A 148 5.15 0.06 4.38
CA LEU A 148 5.42 1.37 3.79
C LEU A 148 6.15 1.22 2.45
N ALA A 149 5.64 1.91 1.42
CA ALA A 149 6.27 2.02 0.12
C ALA A 149 7.29 3.16 0.09
N GLU A 150 8.20 3.12 -0.89
CA GLU A 150 9.16 4.20 -1.12
C GLU A 150 8.49 5.40 -1.79
N CYS A 151 8.97 6.62 -1.44
CA CYS A 151 8.57 7.85 -2.08
C CYS A 151 9.38 8.05 -3.38
N LEU A 152 8.73 8.38 -4.49
CA LEU A 152 9.41 8.67 -5.74
C LEU A 152 9.89 10.13 -5.85
N GLU A 153 9.34 11.04 -5.04
CA GLU A 153 9.72 12.47 -5.08
C GLU A 153 11.10 12.75 -4.45
N THR A 154 11.59 11.92 -3.54
CA THR A 154 12.85 12.16 -2.82
C THR A 154 14.10 12.03 -3.67
N ASN A 155 14.02 11.48 -4.88
CA ASN A 155 15.18 11.39 -5.79
C ASN A 155 15.47 12.68 -6.57
N LEU A 156 14.72 13.75 -6.36
CA LEU A 156 14.90 15.03 -7.05
C LEU A 156 15.59 16.11 -6.21
N VAL A 157 15.93 15.85 -4.94
CA VAL A 157 16.52 16.87 -4.03
C VAL A 157 17.98 16.60 -3.65
N SER A 158 18.63 15.61 -4.24
CA SER A 158 20.08 15.39 -4.03
C SER A 158 20.87 15.47 -5.34
N LYS A 159 21.01 16.69 -5.88
CA LYS A 159 22.15 17.12 -6.70
C LYS A 159 22.38 18.61 -6.54
#